data_ba435a8af47f1efa551b8dc5bd97fea2
#
_entry.id   ba435a8af47f1efa551b8dc5bd97fea2
#
_cell.length_a   1.000
_cell.length_b   1.000
_cell.length_c   1.000
_cell.angle_alpha   90.00
_cell.angle_beta   90.00
_cell.angle_gamma   90.00
#
_symmetry.space_group_name_H-M   'P 1'
#
loop_
_entity.id
_entity.type
_entity.pdbx_description
1 polymer ?
#
loop_
_entity_poly.entity_id
_entity_poly.type
_entity_poly.pdbx_seq_one_letter_code
_entity_poly.pdbx_strand_id
1 'polypeptide(L)'
;MSHQRYDLAVVGAGTAGLEIAKNASRSGYKVCLIEQGYSEGKSYLNKIPLLSGKLLQNDKHCLSFISKKQSGLENRELPILQGIGFGGSSLINGNVSYLGFEKRFREVFSFWPKSMFQRVKKHIYDNTNFSYNREYGYSDELTNIFCKTLNKIAVPEVTDLDNFIEGWAKIHLNIQGSKRYNFSNDFKENAKHKNIEKLANTRAIKICFNDNNASGVECENLVTKAKVIVNAKKIILSAGTIFSPLILTRSGIGDKKKRL
;
A
#
# COMPACT_ATOMS: atom_id res chain seq x y z
N MET A 1 -5.36 31.82 8.38
CA MET A 1 -5.41 30.35 8.58
C MET A 1 -4.30 29.97 9.53
N SER A 2 -4.61 29.35 10.67
CA SER A 2 -3.61 29.00 11.70
C SER A 2 -2.55 28.10 11.09
N HIS A 3 -1.28 28.48 11.23
CA HIS A 3 -0.12 27.70 10.79
C HIS A 3 0.04 26.44 11.67
N GLN A 4 -0.90 25.52 11.56
CA GLN A 4 -0.85 24.28 12.30
C GLN A 4 0.33 23.44 11.77
N ARG A 5 1.36 23.28 12.61
CA ARG A 5 2.53 22.46 12.27
C ARG A 5 2.33 21.04 12.78
N TYR A 6 2.46 20.06 11.91
CA TYR A 6 2.44 18.64 12.26
C TYR A 6 3.85 18.15 12.61
N ASP A 7 3.92 17.08 13.39
CA ASP A 7 5.19 16.38 13.57
C ASP A 7 5.53 15.58 12.31
N LEU A 8 4.50 14.98 11.68
CA LEU A 8 4.64 14.19 10.47
C LEU A 8 3.57 14.57 9.43
N ALA A 9 3.99 14.74 8.18
CA ALA A 9 3.10 14.69 7.02
C ALA A 9 3.35 13.37 6.29
N VAL A 10 2.34 12.52 6.21
CA VAL A 10 2.38 11.22 5.52
C VAL A 10 1.63 11.36 4.21
N VAL A 11 2.32 11.22 3.09
CA VAL A 11 1.76 11.38 1.74
C VAL A 11 1.40 10.02 1.18
N GLY A 12 0.12 9.78 0.97
CA GLY A 12 -0.47 8.51 0.52
C GLY A 12 -1.02 7.69 1.68
N ALA A 13 -2.33 7.43 1.66
CA ALA A 13 -3.03 6.57 2.62
C ALA A 13 -3.15 5.12 2.13
N GLY A 14 -2.16 4.62 1.42
CA GLY A 14 -2.00 3.20 1.12
C GLY A 14 -1.60 2.41 2.36
N THR A 15 -1.35 1.11 2.20
CA THR A 15 -0.97 0.20 3.29
C THR A 15 0.17 0.74 4.15
N ALA A 16 1.26 1.19 3.52
CA ALA A 16 2.43 1.72 4.23
C ALA A 16 2.10 3.02 4.99
N GLY A 17 1.43 3.97 4.34
CA GLY A 17 1.10 5.25 4.95
C GLY A 17 0.13 5.13 6.12
N LEU A 18 -0.87 4.26 6.01
CA LEU A 18 -1.80 3.97 7.10
C LEU A 18 -1.09 3.37 8.31
N GLU A 19 -0.18 2.40 8.09
CA GLU A 19 0.54 1.77 9.18
C GLU A 19 1.51 2.74 9.86
N ILE A 20 2.21 3.57 9.10
CA ILE A 20 3.08 4.62 9.63
C ILE A 20 2.27 5.64 10.44
N ALA A 21 1.16 6.15 9.88
CA ALA A 21 0.32 7.13 10.55
C ALA A 21 -0.25 6.59 11.86
N LYS A 22 -0.72 5.32 11.85
CA LYS A 22 -1.23 4.61 13.02
C LYS A 22 -0.19 4.52 14.14
N ASN A 23 1.01 4.05 13.82
CA ASN A 23 2.07 3.85 14.81
C ASN A 23 2.62 5.19 15.33
N ALA A 24 2.79 6.19 14.46
CA ALA A 24 3.19 7.52 14.87
C ALA A 24 2.17 8.18 15.82
N SER A 25 0.88 8.07 15.51
CA SER A 25 -0.18 8.58 16.39
C SER A 25 -0.20 7.90 17.75
N ARG A 26 0.00 6.57 17.78
CA ARG A 26 0.11 5.81 19.05
C ARG A 26 1.31 6.25 19.90
N SER A 27 2.36 6.71 19.25
CA SER A 27 3.55 7.28 19.89
C SER A 27 3.38 8.77 20.25
N GLY A 28 2.18 9.34 20.13
CA GLY A 28 1.87 10.70 20.52
C GLY A 28 2.15 11.78 19.46
N TYR A 29 2.66 11.43 18.29
CA TYR A 29 2.93 12.39 17.22
C TYR A 29 1.65 12.92 16.59
N LYS A 30 1.64 14.22 16.26
CA LYS A 30 0.59 14.87 15.49
C LYS A 30 0.82 14.64 13.99
N VAL A 31 -0.05 13.88 13.37
CA VAL A 31 0.11 13.40 12.00
C VAL A 31 -0.92 14.05 11.07
N CYS A 32 -0.47 14.51 9.89
CA CYS A 32 -1.33 14.82 8.77
C CYS A 32 -1.19 13.72 7.72
N LEU A 33 -2.28 13.02 7.42
CA LEU A 33 -2.34 11.97 6.41
C LEU A 33 -3.02 12.51 5.16
N ILE A 34 -2.28 12.61 4.05
CA ILE A 34 -2.69 13.24 2.80
C ILE A 34 -2.99 12.15 1.77
N GLU A 35 -4.22 12.16 1.21
CA GLU A 35 -4.65 11.17 0.22
C GLU A 35 -5.44 11.84 -0.90
N GLN A 36 -5.07 11.54 -2.15
CA GLN A 36 -5.75 12.10 -3.32
C GLN A 36 -7.16 11.53 -3.54
N GLY A 37 -7.39 10.30 -3.10
CA GLY A 37 -8.71 9.68 -3.15
C GLY A 37 -9.59 10.12 -1.99
N TYR A 38 -10.80 9.57 -1.99
CA TYR A 38 -11.77 9.88 -0.94
C TYR A 38 -11.46 9.16 0.37
N SER A 39 -11.96 9.74 1.46
CA SER A 39 -11.89 9.11 2.78
C SER A 39 -12.80 7.90 2.83
N GLU A 40 -12.37 6.89 3.53
CA GLU A 40 -13.02 5.61 3.89
C GLU A 40 -14.27 5.24 3.09
N GLY A 41 -14.10 4.39 2.10
CA GLY A 41 -15.15 4.05 1.17
C GLY A 41 -16.36 3.41 1.82
N LYS A 42 -17.52 4.05 1.69
CA LYS A 42 -18.83 3.43 1.88
C LYS A 42 -19.16 2.43 0.76
N SER A 43 -18.24 2.23 -0.20
CA SER A 43 -18.49 1.36 -1.33
C SER A 43 -18.50 -0.11 -0.93
N TYR A 44 -19.60 -0.78 -1.15
CA TYR A 44 -19.72 -2.24 -1.01
C TYR A 44 -18.76 -2.99 -1.93
N LEU A 45 -18.41 -2.39 -3.07
CA LEU A 45 -17.48 -2.98 -4.04
C LEU A 45 -16.12 -3.30 -3.40
N ASN A 46 -15.64 -2.43 -2.49
CA ASN A 46 -14.36 -2.62 -1.82
C ASN A 46 -14.37 -3.76 -0.79
N LYS A 47 -15.55 -4.28 -0.44
CA LYS A 47 -15.70 -5.32 0.58
C LYS A 47 -15.84 -6.72 -0.02
N ILE A 48 -16.30 -6.82 -1.25
CA ILE A 48 -16.60 -8.09 -1.90
C ILE A 48 -15.44 -8.48 -2.83
N PRO A 49 -14.67 -9.53 -2.51
CA PRO A 49 -13.51 -9.94 -3.31
C PRO A 49 -13.84 -10.19 -4.78
N LEU A 50 -14.98 -10.81 -5.07
CA LEU A 50 -15.44 -11.14 -6.41
C LEU A 50 -15.67 -9.90 -7.30
N LEU A 51 -15.93 -8.73 -6.71
CA LEU A 51 -16.18 -7.49 -7.44
C LEU A 51 -14.90 -6.70 -7.77
N SER A 52 -13.73 -7.28 -7.53
CA SER A 52 -12.43 -6.65 -7.83
C SER A 52 -12.33 -6.13 -9.26
N GLY A 53 -12.83 -6.89 -10.24
CA GLY A 53 -12.83 -6.47 -11.65
C GLY A 53 -13.59 -5.17 -11.91
N LYS A 54 -14.70 -4.94 -11.20
CA LYS A 54 -15.46 -3.68 -11.29
C LYS A 54 -14.73 -2.50 -10.67
N LEU A 55 -13.89 -2.74 -9.64
CA LEU A 55 -13.08 -1.69 -9.03
C LEU A 55 -11.97 -1.21 -9.97
N LEU A 56 -11.38 -2.11 -10.75
CA LEU A 56 -10.32 -1.78 -11.71
C LEU A 56 -10.80 -0.87 -12.84
N GLN A 57 -12.10 -0.91 -13.15
CA GLN A 57 -12.75 -0.10 -14.19
C GLN A 57 -13.34 1.22 -13.66
N ASN A 58 -13.17 1.51 -12.38
CA ASN A 58 -13.79 2.65 -11.72
C ASN A 58 -12.73 3.69 -11.35
N ASP A 59 -12.70 4.82 -12.05
CA ASP A 59 -11.73 5.91 -11.88
C ASP A 59 -11.73 6.52 -10.46
N LYS A 60 -12.78 6.30 -9.67
CA LYS A 60 -12.82 6.71 -8.27
C LYS A 60 -11.99 5.81 -7.36
N HIS A 61 -11.67 4.58 -7.80
CA HIS A 61 -10.96 3.57 -7.01
C HIS A 61 -9.61 3.20 -7.60
N CYS A 62 -9.44 3.38 -8.90
CA CYS A 62 -8.28 2.93 -9.64
C CYS A 62 -7.84 3.96 -10.67
N LEU A 63 -6.58 4.34 -10.62
CA LEU A 63 -5.93 5.06 -11.71
C LEU A 63 -5.31 4.06 -12.67
N SER A 64 -5.55 4.25 -13.95
CA SER A 64 -4.96 3.47 -15.03
C SER A 64 -4.00 4.32 -15.83
N PHE A 65 -2.81 3.83 -16.04
CA PHE A 65 -1.77 4.42 -16.88
C PHE A 65 -1.39 3.43 -17.97
N ILE A 66 -1.00 3.92 -19.12
CA ILE A 66 -0.40 3.10 -20.17
C ILE A 66 1.09 3.41 -20.20
N SER A 67 1.94 2.39 -20.12
CA SER A 67 3.39 2.56 -20.24
C SER A 67 3.76 2.99 -21.66
N LYS A 68 4.94 3.57 -21.82
CA LYS A 68 5.56 3.64 -23.13
C LYS A 68 5.86 2.23 -23.63
N LYS A 69 6.04 2.08 -24.95
CA LYS A 69 6.48 0.81 -25.57
C LYS A 69 7.74 0.29 -24.88
N GLN A 70 7.69 -0.97 -24.46
CA GLN A 70 8.77 -1.64 -23.75
C GLN A 70 9.54 -2.53 -24.72
N SER A 71 10.79 -2.17 -25.05
CA SER A 71 11.62 -2.93 -26.00
C SER A 71 11.88 -4.36 -25.55
N GLY A 72 12.05 -4.58 -24.24
CA GLY A 72 12.19 -5.92 -23.65
C GLY A 72 10.92 -6.78 -23.66
N LEU A 73 9.79 -6.25 -24.10
CA LEU A 73 8.50 -6.92 -24.17
C LEU A 73 7.88 -6.78 -25.57
N GLU A 74 8.69 -6.92 -26.61
CA GLU A 74 8.23 -6.83 -28.02
C GLU A 74 7.50 -5.53 -28.33
N ASN A 75 7.97 -4.42 -27.75
CA ASN A 75 7.36 -3.09 -27.89
C ASN A 75 5.90 -3.00 -27.41
N ARG A 76 5.45 -3.90 -26.53
CA ARG A 76 4.12 -3.81 -25.94
C ARG A 76 4.01 -2.64 -24.98
N GLU A 77 2.85 -2.04 -24.96
CA GLU A 77 2.40 -1.09 -23.93
C GLU A 77 1.63 -1.85 -22.85
N LEU A 78 1.93 -1.55 -21.59
CA LEU A 78 1.33 -2.25 -20.45
C LEU A 78 0.40 -1.34 -19.68
N PRO A 79 -0.82 -1.81 -19.33
CA PRO A 79 -1.65 -1.10 -18.38
C PRO A 79 -1.04 -1.21 -16.97
N ILE A 80 -0.90 -0.08 -16.30
CA ILE A 80 -0.42 0.01 -14.92
C ILE A 80 -1.56 0.54 -14.08
N LEU A 81 -2.00 -0.24 -13.11
CA LEU A 81 -3.13 0.06 -12.27
C LEU A 81 -2.66 0.44 -10.87
N GLN A 82 -3.19 1.53 -10.32
CA GLN A 82 -2.91 1.96 -8.96
C GLN A 82 -4.21 2.29 -8.23
N GLY A 83 -4.41 1.64 -7.07
CA GLY A 83 -5.54 1.96 -6.21
C GLY A 83 -5.41 3.33 -5.58
N ILE A 84 -6.52 4.05 -5.47
CA ILE A 84 -6.63 5.36 -4.83
C ILE A 84 -7.66 5.34 -3.72
N GLY A 85 -7.44 6.17 -2.71
CA GLY A 85 -8.24 6.24 -1.49
C GLY A 85 -7.57 5.58 -0.29
N PHE A 86 -8.25 5.64 0.85
CA PHE A 86 -7.76 5.06 2.10
C PHE A 86 -7.72 3.52 1.98
N GLY A 87 -6.51 2.98 1.95
CA GLY A 87 -6.19 1.59 1.65
C GLY A 87 -5.31 1.43 0.40
N GLY A 88 -5.31 2.42 -0.51
CA GLY A 88 -4.51 2.39 -1.73
C GLY A 88 -4.74 1.12 -2.55
N SER A 89 -3.68 0.50 -3.06
CA SER A 89 -3.80 -0.70 -3.89
C SER A 89 -4.30 -1.94 -3.16
N SER A 90 -4.38 -1.94 -1.81
CA SER A 90 -5.06 -3.02 -1.09
C SER A 90 -6.58 -3.05 -1.33
N LEU A 91 -7.15 -1.98 -1.87
CA LEU A 91 -8.56 -1.92 -2.28
C LEU A 91 -8.85 -2.71 -3.55
N ILE A 92 -7.86 -2.86 -4.43
CA ILE A 92 -8.02 -3.38 -5.79
C ILE A 92 -7.18 -4.63 -6.10
N ASN A 93 -6.28 -5.04 -5.18
CA ASN A 93 -5.41 -6.20 -5.40
C ASN A 93 -6.19 -7.53 -5.42
N GLY A 94 -5.54 -8.62 -5.83
CA GLY A 94 -6.11 -9.97 -5.86
C GLY A 94 -6.26 -10.66 -4.50
N ASN A 95 -6.09 -9.93 -3.39
CA ASN A 95 -6.15 -10.42 -2.01
C ASN A 95 -5.07 -11.43 -1.61
N VAL A 96 -4.17 -11.81 -2.50
CA VAL A 96 -3.05 -12.70 -2.14
C VAL A 96 -2.15 -12.01 -1.13
N SER A 97 -1.81 -12.73 -0.08
CA SER A 97 -0.97 -12.25 1.01
C SER A 97 0.15 -13.22 1.32
N TYR A 98 1.38 -12.73 1.27
CA TYR A 98 2.55 -13.40 1.82
C TYR A 98 3.61 -12.35 2.16
N LEU A 99 4.51 -12.67 3.09
CA LEU A 99 5.51 -11.72 3.57
C LEU A 99 6.67 -11.50 2.60
N GLY A 100 6.80 -12.37 1.60
CA GLY A 100 7.93 -12.38 0.69
C GLY A 100 9.16 -13.09 1.27
N PHE A 101 10.20 -13.16 0.47
CA PHE A 101 11.40 -13.94 0.79
C PHE A 101 12.36 -13.16 1.66
N GLU A 102 12.73 -13.69 2.81
CA GLU A 102 13.73 -13.07 3.71
C GLU A 102 15.04 -12.79 2.95
N LYS A 103 15.47 -13.70 2.09
CA LYS A 103 16.67 -13.53 1.27
C LYS A 103 16.57 -12.27 0.38
N ARG A 104 15.47 -12.10 -0.35
CA ARG A 104 15.23 -10.94 -1.20
C ARG A 104 15.10 -9.66 -0.41
N PHE A 105 14.43 -9.72 0.74
CA PHE A 105 14.35 -8.59 1.64
C PHE A 105 15.72 -8.10 2.07
N ARG A 106 16.63 -9.01 2.42
CA ARG A 106 18.02 -8.68 2.81
C ARG A 106 18.85 -8.15 1.65
N GLU A 107 18.66 -8.66 0.44
CA GLU A 107 19.34 -8.14 -0.75
C GLU A 107 18.97 -6.66 -1.00
N VAL A 108 17.68 -6.31 -0.87
CA VAL A 108 17.19 -4.94 -1.10
C VAL A 108 17.51 -4.03 0.08
N PHE A 109 17.39 -4.51 1.30
CA PHE A 109 17.60 -3.77 2.54
C PHE A 109 18.85 -4.25 3.29
N SER A 110 19.98 -4.39 2.58
CA SER A 110 21.25 -4.90 3.13
C SER A 110 21.78 -4.08 4.31
N PHE A 111 21.37 -2.81 4.41
CA PHE A 111 21.71 -1.92 5.52
C PHE A 111 20.90 -2.15 6.81
N TRP A 112 19.85 -3.00 6.76
CA TRP A 112 19.06 -3.32 7.94
C TRP A 112 19.69 -4.47 8.74
N PRO A 113 19.67 -4.42 10.08
CA PRO A 113 20.10 -5.53 10.91
C PRO A 113 19.32 -6.82 10.58
N LYS A 114 20.00 -7.96 10.64
CA LYS A 114 19.38 -9.28 10.39
C LYS A 114 18.12 -9.50 11.25
N SER A 115 18.12 -8.99 12.48
CA SER A 115 16.97 -9.09 13.40
C SER A 115 15.77 -8.24 12.96
N MET A 116 15.93 -7.27 12.06
CA MET A 116 14.84 -6.37 11.67
C MET A 116 13.74 -7.11 10.92
N PHE A 117 14.11 -8.00 9.98
CA PHE A 117 13.12 -8.78 9.25
C PHE A 117 12.28 -9.64 10.19
N GLN A 118 12.91 -10.34 11.14
CA GLN A 118 12.19 -11.16 12.11
C GLN A 118 11.28 -10.33 13.03
N ARG A 119 11.72 -9.15 13.44
CA ARG A 119 10.89 -8.22 14.20
C ARG A 119 9.68 -7.72 13.41
N VAL A 120 9.88 -7.37 12.13
CA VAL A 120 8.79 -6.96 11.24
C VAL A 120 7.82 -8.11 11.02
N LYS A 121 8.35 -9.31 10.73
CA LYS A 121 7.57 -10.54 10.56
C LYS A 121 6.70 -10.81 11.81
N LYS A 122 7.31 -10.80 12.99
CA LYS A 122 6.59 -10.98 14.26
C LYS A 122 5.53 -9.89 14.46
N HIS A 123 5.87 -8.63 14.21
CA HIS A 123 4.92 -7.51 14.35
C HIS A 123 3.70 -7.69 13.45
N ILE A 124 3.91 -8.11 12.20
CA ILE A 124 2.83 -8.38 11.26
C ILE A 124 1.93 -9.52 11.76
N TYR A 125 2.51 -10.63 12.24
CA TYR A 125 1.73 -11.76 12.75
C TYR A 125 0.96 -11.44 14.05
N ASP A 126 1.56 -10.65 14.95
CA ASP A 126 0.99 -10.39 16.28
C ASP A 126 -0.02 -9.25 16.30
N ASN A 127 0.13 -8.24 15.42
CA ASN A 127 -0.56 -6.96 15.52
C ASN A 127 -1.47 -6.62 14.36
N THR A 128 -1.48 -7.40 13.33
CA THR A 128 -2.43 -7.24 12.26
C THR A 128 -3.60 -8.21 12.50
N ASN A 129 -4.84 -7.71 12.33
CA ASN A 129 -5.99 -8.56 12.03
C ASN A 129 -5.82 -9.24 10.66
N PHE A 130 -4.58 -9.31 10.17
CA PHE A 130 -4.15 -10.25 9.17
C PHE A 130 -4.40 -11.63 9.76
N SER A 131 -5.62 -12.06 9.66
CA SER A 131 -5.83 -13.47 9.74
C SER A 131 -5.10 -14.02 8.52
N TYR A 132 -3.84 -14.42 8.71
CA TYR A 132 -3.31 -15.55 8.00
C TYR A 132 -4.28 -16.68 8.32
N ASN A 133 -5.46 -16.61 7.74
CA ASN A 133 -6.47 -17.60 7.92
C ASN A 133 -5.97 -18.80 7.12
N ARG A 134 -5.17 -19.61 7.81
CA ARG A 134 -4.76 -20.93 7.36
C ARG A 134 -5.96 -21.82 7.01
N GLU A 135 -7.18 -21.37 7.34
CA GLU A 135 -8.42 -22.14 7.23
C GLU A 135 -9.25 -21.82 5.98
N TYR A 136 -8.92 -20.82 5.16
CA TYR A 136 -9.51 -20.71 3.83
C TYR A 136 -8.81 -21.68 2.86
N GLY A 137 -8.73 -22.94 3.27
CA GLY A 137 -8.57 -24.01 2.35
C GLY A 137 -9.87 -24.14 1.56
N TYR A 138 -9.93 -23.65 0.35
CA TYR A 138 -10.90 -24.16 -0.58
C TYR A 138 -10.64 -25.67 -0.70
N SER A 139 -11.46 -26.45 -0.03
CA SER A 139 -11.46 -27.90 -0.14
C SER A 139 -12.58 -28.34 -1.08
N ASP A 140 -12.71 -27.68 -2.22
CA ASP A 140 -13.56 -28.20 -3.25
C ASP A 140 -12.92 -29.43 -3.90
N GLU A 141 -13.76 -30.28 -4.48
CA GLU A 141 -13.34 -31.54 -5.07
C GLU A 141 -12.29 -31.35 -6.17
N LEU A 142 -12.44 -30.30 -7.01
CA LEU A 142 -11.52 -30.00 -8.10
C LEU A 142 -10.13 -29.62 -7.58
N THR A 143 -10.06 -28.75 -6.58
CA THR A 143 -8.79 -28.36 -5.93
C THR A 143 -8.10 -29.60 -5.31
N ASN A 144 -8.88 -30.47 -4.65
CA ASN A 144 -8.31 -31.69 -4.05
C ASN A 144 -7.77 -32.64 -5.11
N ILE A 145 -8.47 -32.83 -6.23
CA ILE A 145 -8.00 -33.63 -7.37
C ILE A 145 -6.72 -33.03 -7.94
N PHE A 146 -6.70 -31.71 -8.14
CA PHE A 146 -5.53 -31.00 -8.68
C PHE A 146 -4.30 -31.17 -7.77
N CYS A 147 -4.43 -30.94 -6.47
CA CYS A 147 -3.35 -31.13 -5.50
C CYS A 147 -2.82 -32.59 -5.48
N LYS A 148 -3.75 -33.58 -5.46
CA LYS A 148 -3.38 -34.99 -5.55
C LYS A 148 -2.63 -35.32 -6.83
N THR A 149 -3.01 -34.71 -7.94
CA THR A 149 -2.36 -34.91 -9.24
C THR A 149 -0.95 -34.33 -9.24
N LEU A 150 -0.75 -33.12 -8.70
CA LEU A 150 0.58 -32.52 -8.55
C LEU A 150 1.51 -33.42 -7.73
N ASN A 151 1.03 -33.96 -6.61
CA ASN A 151 1.82 -34.89 -5.81
C ASN A 151 2.18 -36.16 -6.58
N LYS A 152 1.29 -36.71 -7.43
CA LYS A 152 1.57 -37.89 -8.27
C LYS A 152 2.67 -37.65 -9.30
N ILE A 153 2.80 -36.44 -9.81
CA ILE A 153 3.87 -36.06 -10.76
C ILE A 153 5.09 -35.46 -10.04
N ALA A 154 5.24 -35.73 -8.75
CA ALA A 154 6.38 -35.31 -7.92
C ALA A 154 6.57 -33.78 -7.79
N VAL A 155 5.51 -32.98 -7.95
CA VAL A 155 5.54 -31.57 -7.58
C VAL A 155 5.17 -31.46 -6.10
N PRO A 156 6.10 -31.07 -5.20
CA PRO A 156 5.88 -31.13 -3.75
C PRO A 156 4.95 -30.02 -3.26
N GLU A 157 4.24 -30.27 -2.17
CA GLU A 157 3.55 -29.22 -1.41
C GLU A 157 4.57 -28.39 -0.62
N VAL A 158 4.51 -27.07 -0.81
CA VAL A 158 5.33 -26.11 -0.09
C VAL A 158 4.49 -25.47 1.03
N THR A 159 4.88 -25.73 2.26
CA THR A 159 4.20 -25.20 3.45
C THR A 159 4.81 -23.88 3.93
N ASP A 160 6.07 -23.61 3.60
CA ASP A 160 6.78 -22.38 3.93
C ASP A 160 6.89 -21.48 2.69
N LEU A 161 5.95 -20.54 2.55
CA LEU A 161 5.92 -19.59 1.46
C LEU A 161 6.97 -18.47 1.59
N ASP A 162 7.66 -18.39 2.72
CA ASP A 162 8.71 -17.39 2.94
C ASP A 162 10.04 -17.82 2.31
N ASN A 163 10.16 -19.10 1.93
CA ASN A 163 11.28 -19.65 1.18
C ASN A 163 10.84 -19.97 -0.25
N PHE A 164 11.63 -19.50 -1.23
CA PHE A 164 11.36 -19.80 -2.63
C PHE A 164 11.81 -21.23 -2.93
N ILE A 165 10.86 -22.16 -2.84
CA ILE A 165 11.03 -23.57 -3.17
C ILE A 165 10.05 -23.88 -4.31
N GLU A 166 10.51 -24.60 -5.31
CA GLU A 166 9.65 -25.07 -6.40
C GLU A 166 8.61 -26.05 -5.87
N GLY A 167 7.35 -25.81 -6.24
CA GLY A 167 6.25 -26.64 -5.76
C GLY A 167 4.89 -25.94 -5.86
N TRP A 168 3.89 -26.53 -5.22
CA TRP A 168 2.57 -25.93 -5.09
C TRP A 168 2.25 -25.61 -3.62
N ALA A 169 1.45 -24.58 -3.39
CA ALA A 169 1.09 -24.17 -2.05
C ALA A 169 -0.32 -23.59 -1.99
N LYS A 170 -0.96 -23.74 -0.84
CA LYS A 170 -2.17 -22.98 -0.52
C LYS A 170 -1.78 -21.55 -0.20
N ILE A 171 -2.35 -20.60 -0.94
CA ILE A 171 -2.07 -19.18 -0.73
C ILE A 171 -2.91 -18.61 0.41
N HIS A 172 -2.28 -17.70 1.17
CA HIS A 172 -3.00 -16.90 2.15
C HIS A 172 -3.71 -15.74 1.45
N LEU A 173 -4.91 -15.44 1.91
CA LEU A 173 -5.72 -14.36 1.35
C LEU A 173 -6.02 -13.30 2.41
N ASN A 174 -6.00 -12.03 1.97
CA ASN A 174 -6.47 -10.89 2.76
C ASN A 174 -8.00 -10.83 2.76
N ILE A 175 -8.63 -11.86 3.32
CA ILE A 175 -10.07 -11.98 3.45
C ILE A 175 -10.41 -12.25 4.91
N GLN A 176 -11.36 -11.50 5.46
CA GLN A 176 -11.88 -11.71 6.80
C GLN A 176 -13.37 -12.04 6.72
N GLY A 177 -13.75 -13.26 7.12
CA GLY A 177 -15.05 -13.81 6.75
C GLY A 177 -15.22 -13.83 5.23
N SER A 178 -16.31 -13.34 4.69
CA SER A 178 -16.54 -13.24 3.23
C SER A 178 -16.11 -11.89 2.65
N LYS A 179 -15.37 -11.06 3.39
CA LYS A 179 -15.06 -9.69 3.01
C LYS A 179 -13.57 -9.51 2.77
N ARG A 180 -13.24 -8.71 1.75
CA ARG A 180 -11.88 -8.20 1.55
C ARG A 180 -11.43 -7.47 2.82
N TYR A 181 -10.29 -7.84 3.35
CA TYR A 181 -9.59 -7.06 4.35
C TYR A 181 -8.73 -6.00 3.65
N ASN A 182 -8.81 -4.78 4.13
CA ASN A 182 -7.90 -3.71 3.74
C ASN A 182 -7.49 -2.90 4.97
N PHE A 183 -6.33 -2.28 4.92
CA PHE A 183 -5.74 -1.58 6.06
C PHE A 183 -6.57 -0.39 6.56
N SER A 184 -7.49 0.15 5.75
CA SER A 184 -8.37 1.23 6.20
C SER A 184 -9.42 0.76 7.21
N ASN A 185 -9.69 -0.56 7.27
CA ASN A 185 -10.65 -1.10 8.23
C ASN A 185 -10.17 -0.88 9.67
N ASP A 186 -8.88 -1.11 9.93
CA ASP A 186 -8.29 -0.87 11.26
C ASP A 186 -8.34 0.60 11.68
N PHE A 187 -8.41 1.50 10.69
CA PHE A 187 -8.48 2.94 10.93
C PHE A 187 -9.88 3.40 11.34
N LYS A 188 -10.93 2.64 10.97
CA LYS A 188 -12.33 2.97 11.30
C LYS A 188 -12.68 2.62 12.73
N GLU A 189 -12.15 1.49 13.22
CA GLU A 189 -12.57 0.89 14.49
C GLU A 189 -11.92 1.51 15.71
N ASN A 190 -10.87 2.33 15.52
CA ASN A 190 -10.09 2.86 16.64
C ASN A 190 -10.28 4.38 16.82
N ALA A 191 -11.16 4.78 17.74
CA ALA A 191 -11.19 6.13 18.32
C ALA A 191 -9.83 6.57 18.95
N LYS A 192 -8.83 5.67 18.95
CA LYS A 192 -7.48 5.86 19.50
C LYS A 192 -6.55 6.72 18.63
N HIS A 193 -7.01 7.14 17.43
CA HIS A 193 -6.17 7.93 16.51
C HIS A 193 -6.52 9.43 16.52
N LYS A 194 -6.71 10.00 17.72
CA LYS A 194 -7.08 11.42 17.91
C LYS A 194 -6.08 12.41 17.32
N ASN A 195 -4.83 11.99 17.14
CA ASN A 195 -3.75 12.84 16.64
C ASN A 195 -3.53 12.76 15.13
N ILE A 196 -4.45 12.13 14.38
CA ILE A 196 -4.34 12.06 12.92
C ILE A 196 -5.41 12.94 12.27
N GLU A 197 -4.95 13.96 11.55
CA GLU A 197 -5.79 14.69 10.62
C GLU A 197 -5.73 14.04 9.24
N LYS A 198 -6.90 13.78 8.65
CA LYS A 198 -7.03 13.10 7.36
C LYS A 198 -7.43 14.13 6.30
N LEU A 199 -6.55 14.38 5.34
CA LEU A 199 -6.84 15.21 4.17
C LEU A 199 -7.13 14.31 2.97
N ALA A 200 -8.39 13.93 2.82
CA ALA A 200 -8.89 13.23 1.64
C ALA A 200 -9.12 14.17 0.46
N ASN A 201 -9.27 13.62 -0.74
CA ASN A 201 -9.40 14.39 -1.99
C ASN A 201 -8.30 15.46 -2.14
N THR A 202 -7.11 15.17 -1.59
CA THR A 202 -6.01 16.12 -1.53
C THR A 202 -4.77 15.50 -2.14
N ARG A 203 -4.35 16.05 -3.29
CA ARG A 203 -3.18 15.60 -4.03
C ARG A 203 -1.94 16.35 -3.56
N ALA A 204 -0.93 15.61 -3.11
CA ALA A 204 0.40 16.16 -2.90
C ALA A 204 1.06 16.46 -4.26
N ILE A 205 1.56 17.66 -4.44
CA ILE A 205 2.18 18.14 -5.68
C ILE A 205 3.70 18.02 -5.58
N LYS A 206 4.29 18.62 -4.56
CA LYS A 206 5.73 18.63 -4.31
C LYS A 206 6.03 18.88 -2.83
N ILE A 207 7.25 18.60 -2.43
CA ILE A 207 7.80 18.92 -1.11
C ILE A 207 8.31 20.37 -1.14
N CYS A 208 8.00 21.11 -0.07
CA CYS A 208 8.57 22.43 0.18
C CYS A 208 9.82 22.30 1.03
N PHE A 209 10.82 23.11 0.74
CA PHE A 209 12.09 23.15 1.47
C PHE A 209 12.35 24.54 2.04
N ASN A 210 12.96 24.58 3.22
CA ASN A 210 13.65 25.75 3.75
C ASN A 210 15.14 25.37 3.72
N ASP A 211 15.89 25.99 2.82
CA ASP A 211 17.24 25.57 2.45
C ASP A 211 17.25 24.08 2.03
N ASN A 212 17.99 23.24 2.74
CA ASN A 212 18.07 21.81 2.45
C ASN A 212 17.13 20.96 3.33
N ASN A 213 16.28 21.58 4.15
CA ASN A 213 15.39 20.87 5.05
C ASN A 213 13.96 20.86 4.51
N ALA A 214 13.35 19.68 4.41
CA ALA A 214 11.95 19.56 4.06
C ALA A 214 11.09 20.21 5.17
N SER A 215 10.20 21.13 4.78
CA SER A 215 9.40 21.94 5.70
C SER A 215 7.89 21.74 5.57
N GLY A 216 7.43 21.22 4.43
CA GLY A 216 6.02 21.01 4.17
C GLY A 216 5.76 20.30 2.85
N VAL A 217 4.48 20.12 2.53
CA VAL A 217 4.00 19.55 1.28
C VAL A 217 3.01 20.52 0.65
N GLU A 218 3.28 20.95 -0.58
CA GLU A 218 2.31 21.67 -1.39
C GLU A 218 1.28 20.68 -1.91
N CYS A 219 0.00 20.98 -1.67
CA CYS A 219 -1.13 20.13 -2.00
C CYS A 219 -2.21 20.90 -2.75
N GLU A 220 -3.01 20.17 -3.51
CA GLU A 220 -4.23 20.66 -4.18
C GLU A 220 -5.43 19.86 -3.68
N ASN A 221 -6.46 20.54 -3.20
CA ASN A 221 -7.75 19.90 -2.95
C ASN A 221 -8.44 19.65 -4.30
N LEU A 222 -8.73 18.42 -4.62
CA LEU A 222 -9.25 18.03 -5.94
C LEU A 222 -10.72 18.42 -6.16
N VAL A 223 -11.46 18.73 -5.09
CA VAL A 223 -12.85 19.18 -5.16
C VAL A 223 -12.91 20.70 -5.32
N THR A 224 -12.26 21.43 -4.41
CA THR A 224 -12.32 22.90 -4.37
C THR A 224 -11.27 23.58 -5.24
N LYS A 225 -10.27 22.83 -5.75
CA LYS A 225 -9.09 23.32 -6.47
C LYS A 225 -8.19 24.25 -5.65
N ALA A 226 -8.46 24.39 -4.38
CA ALA A 226 -7.65 25.21 -3.48
C ALA A 226 -6.26 24.58 -3.29
N LYS A 227 -5.22 25.42 -3.37
CA LYS A 227 -3.85 25.04 -3.02
C LYS A 227 -3.63 25.30 -1.53
N VAL A 228 -3.02 24.36 -0.85
CA VAL A 228 -2.69 24.43 0.57
C VAL A 228 -1.28 23.92 0.80
N ILE A 229 -0.59 24.46 1.81
CA ILE A 229 0.70 23.92 2.26
C ILE A 229 0.48 23.27 3.62
N VAL A 230 0.81 22.00 3.69
CA VAL A 230 0.80 21.21 4.93
C VAL A 230 2.20 21.29 5.54
N ASN A 231 2.36 22.11 6.59
CA ASN A 231 3.64 22.27 7.28
C ASN A 231 3.89 21.10 8.26
N ALA A 232 5.08 20.49 8.20
CA ALA A 232 5.46 19.40 9.07
C ALA A 232 6.96 19.40 9.37
N LYS A 233 7.34 18.83 10.52
CA LYS A 233 8.76 18.65 10.89
C LYS A 233 9.44 17.56 10.05
N LYS A 234 8.68 16.52 9.69
CA LYS A 234 9.15 15.40 8.84
C LYS A 234 8.10 15.05 7.82
N ILE A 235 8.53 14.64 6.62
CA ILE A 235 7.66 14.24 5.52
C ILE A 235 7.99 12.81 5.15
N ILE A 236 6.97 11.97 5.05
CA ILE A 236 7.07 10.57 4.66
C ILE A 236 6.30 10.38 3.36
N LEU A 237 7.00 9.92 2.32
CA LEU A 237 6.39 9.58 1.04
C LEU A 237 6.01 8.10 1.02
N SER A 238 4.72 7.84 0.91
CA SER A 238 4.10 6.52 0.79
C SER A 238 3.02 6.47 -0.30
N ALA A 239 3.19 7.32 -1.34
CA ALA A 239 2.25 7.47 -2.45
C ALA A 239 2.36 6.37 -3.52
N GLY A 240 3.06 5.29 -3.22
CA GLY A 240 3.27 4.15 -4.10
C GLY A 240 4.42 4.33 -5.08
N THR A 241 4.65 3.29 -5.88
CA THR A 241 5.82 3.16 -6.76
C THR A 241 5.89 4.25 -7.82
N ILE A 242 4.76 4.77 -8.29
CA ILE A 242 4.70 5.78 -9.35
C ILE A 242 4.75 7.19 -8.77
N PHE A 243 3.89 7.49 -7.79
CA PHE A 243 3.73 8.87 -7.32
C PHE A 243 4.82 9.32 -6.35
N SER A 244 5.41 8.42 -5.54
CA SER A 244 6.51 8.83 -4.64
C SER A 244 7.72 9.36 -5.42
N PRO A 245 8.25 8.68 -6.46
CA PRO A 245 9.31 9.23 -7.30
C PRO A 245 8.88 10.50 -8.05
N LEU A 246 7.64 10.56 -8.53
CA LEU A 246 7.12 11.73 -9.23
C LEU A 246 7.10 12.97 -8.34
N ILE A 247 6.69 12.83 -7.09
CA ILE A 247 6.71 13.93 -6.10
C ILE A 247 8.15 14.36 -5.85
N LEU A 248 9.11 13.44 -5.69
CA LEU A 248 10.53 13.77 -5.53
C LEU A 248 11.06 14.55 -6.73
N THR A 249 10.78 14.07 -7.93
CA THR A 249 11.20 14.73 -9.18
C THR A 249 10.64 16.15 -9.29
N ARG A 250 9.37 16.35 -8.99
CA ARG A 250 8.71 17.67 -8.95
C ARG A 250 9.27 18.59 -7.85
N SER A 251 9.83 18.00 -6.81
CA SER A 251 10.47 18.73 -5.71
C SER A 251 11.93 19.08 -6.00
N GLY A 252 12.41 18.75 -7.20
CA GLY A 252 13.80 19.04 -7.59
C GLY A 252 14.81 17.97 -7.14
N ILE A 253 14.35 16.83 -6.60
CA ILE A 253 15.21 15.73 -6.17
C ILE A 253 15.35 14.72 -7.31
N GLY A 254 16.58 14.32 -7.62
CA GLY A 254 16.88 13.36 -8.67
C GLY A 254 17.69 13.96 -9.83
N ASP A 255 17.91 13.18 -10.87
CA ASP A 255 18.69 13.56 -12.05
C ASP A 255 18.03 14.72 -12.79
N LYS A 256 18.79 15.82 -12.97
CA LYS A 256 18.30 17.03 -13.69
C LYS A 256 17.85 16.72 -15.12
N LYS A 257 18.48 15.75 -15.80
CA LYS A 257 18.14 15.36 -17.17
C LYS A 257 16.84 14.54 -17.28
N LYS A 258 16.33 14.03 -16.16
CA LYS A 258 15.11 13.20 -16.10
C LYS A 258 13.96 13.91 -15.37
N ARG A 259 14.11 15.18 -15.06
CA ARG A 259 13.03 15.98 -14.45
C ARG A 259 11.96 16.25 -15.49
N LEU A 260 10.74 15.89 -15.17
CA LEU A 260 9.52 16.13 -15.95
C LEU A 260 9.03 17.58 -15.80
#